data_963e8be91cf2b328abe78866966474d5
#
_entry.id   963e8be91cf2b328abe78866966474d5
#
_cell.length_a   1.000
_cell.length_b   1.000
_cell.length_c   1.000
_cell.angle_alpha   90.00
_cell.angle_beta   90.00
_cell.angle_gamma   90.00
#
_symmetry.space_group_name_H-M   'P 1'
#
loop_
_entity.id
_entity.type
_entity.pdbx_description
1 polymer ?
#
loop_
_entity_poly.entity_id
_entity_poly.type
_entity_poly.pdbx_seq_one_letter_code
_entity_poly.pdbx_strand_id
1 'polypeptide(L)'
;RTPKWVNDTVWYQIFPDRFCNGTPERNTAEIVPWRTGKVTNDERFGGNLAGIRKKLSYLKELGINGIYLNPIMEAESNHKYDTTDYTKIDPHFGTNEEFVQLVKEAHGHGIRVMVDAVFNHSGSKFVPWRDVQEYGKESKYADWFMVNDWSNIKKKADTRDERFYSFAFIDNMPKLNTNNEEVIQYFCGICENWIKEFDVDGIRFDVGNEVSHRFLKRIREHVRSIKPDIYLLGEIWHDASQWLMGDEYDSVMNYPLMSGIHDFFLDEQDTKEDFEYMINRCYTMYMQQCNNVLFNLLDSHDTERLMNRLNNLDIFYQQLAVLFTMPGSPCIYYGTEIAMEGGYDPDCRRCMPWEELDTVEISGESMRRKH
;
A
#
# COMPACT_ATOMS: atom_id res chain seq x y z
N ARG A 1 5.23 8.19 21.00
CA ARG A 1 4.40 7.01 21.29
C ARG A 1 3.85 6.44 19.97
N THR A 2 3.81 5.11 19.86
CA THR A 2 3.13 4.41 18.76
C THR A 2 1.65 4.17 19.14
N PRO A 3 0.72 4.10 18.17
CA PRO A 3 -0.69 3.86 18.46
C PRO A 3 -0.91 2.46 19.04
N LYS A 4 -1.52 2.38 20.22
CA LYS A 4 -1.74 1.09 20.91
C LYS A 4 -2.66 0.14 20.15
N TRP A 5 -3.63 0.68 19.41
CA TRP A 5 -4.60 -0.13 18.69
C TRP A 5 -3.96 -1.00 17.60
N VAL A 6 -2.78 -0.61 17.10
CA VAL A 6 -2.06 -1.39 16.07
C VAL A 6 -1.51 -2.70 16.63
N ASN A 7 -1.22 -2.76 17.94
CA ASN A 7 -0.71 -4.00 18.56
C ASN A 7 -1.66 -5.19 18.37
N ASP A 8 -2.96 -4.92 18.29
CA ASP A 8 -4.00 -5.95 18.19
C ASP A 8 -4.63 -5.97 16.79
N THR A 9 -3.98 -5.35 15.80
CA THR A 9 -4.51 -5.24 14.45
C THR A 9 -3.99 -6.37 13.56
N VAL A 10 -4.92 -7.02 12.87
CA VAL A 10 -4.66 -7.91 11.74
C VAL A 10 -5.09 -7.18 10.47
N TRP A 11 -4.11 -6.85 9.65
CA TRP A 11 -4.32 -6.10 8.42
C TRP A 11 -4.70 -6.99 7.25
N TYR A 12 -5.48 -6.43 6.34
CA TYR A 12 -5.78 -7.01 5.04
C TYR A 12 -5.48 -5.97 3.96
N GLN A 13 -4.52 -6.28 3.08
CA GLN A 13 -4.15 -5.39 2.00
C GLN A 13 -5.06 -5.62 0.80
N ILE A 14 -5.63 -4.55 0.26
CA ILE A 14 -6.53 -4.58 -0.90
C ILE A 14 -5.90 -3.79 -2.05
N PHE A 15 -5.79 -4.44 -3.21
CA PHE A 15 -5.55 -3.80 -4.50
C PHE A 15 -6.93 -3.54 -5.14
N PRO A 16 -7.42 -2.28 -5.14
CA PRO A 16 -8.85 -2.02 -5.33
C PRO A 16 -9.41 -2.50 -6.67
N ASP A 17 -8.68 -2.33 -7.77
CA ASP A 17 -9.13 -2.76 -9.11
C ASP A 17 -9.43 -4.27 -9.20
N ARG A 18 -8.83 -5.08 -8.31
CA ARG A 18 -8.81 -6.54 -8.40
C ARG A 18 -9.51 -7.26 -7.25
N PHE A 19 -10.05 -6.53 -6.29
CA PHE A 19 -10.67 -7.14 -5.12
C PHE A 19 -12.14 -7.50 -5.34
N CYS A 20 -12.99 -6.51 -5.61
CA CYS A 20 -14.42 -6.73 -5.85
C CYS A 20 -15.05 -5.57 -6.61
N ASN A 21 -15.76 -5.88 -7.70
CA ASN A 21 -16.58 -4.91 -8.39
C ASN A 21 -17.99 -4.91 -7.77
N GLY A 22 -18.31 -3.85 -7.03
CA GLY A 22 -19.60 -3.70 -6.36
C GLY A 22 -20.71 -3.12 -7.26
N THR A 23 -20.36 -2.62 -8.44
CA THR A 23 -21.27 -1.93 -9.37
C THR A 23 -20.99 -2.29 -10.83
N PRO A 24 -21.09 -3.59 -11.19
CA PRO A 24 -20.75 -4.03 -12.56
C PRO A 24 -21.64 -3.37 -13.63
N GLU A 25 -22.84 -2.93 -13.26
CA GLU A 25 -23.76 -2.18 -14.13
C GLU A 25 -23.22 -0.79 -14.53
N ARG A 26 -22.20 -0.28 -13.82
CA ARG A 26 -21.54 1.00 -14.13
C ARG A 26 -20.24 0.82 -14.93
N ASN A 27 -19.90 -0.40 -15.34
CA ASN A 27 -18.69 -0.65 -16.10
C ASN A 27 -18.69 0.14 -17.41
N THR A 28 -17.58 0.80 -17.69
CA THR A 28 -17.31 1.47 -18.95
C THR A 28 -16.65 0.51 -19.94
N ALA A 29 -16.47 0.95 -21.19
CA ALA A 29 -15.98 0.07 -22.28
C ALA A 29 -14.56 -0.45 -22.04
N GLU A 30 -13.75 0.24 -21.27
CA GLU A 30 -12.38 -0.18 -20.94
C GLU A 30 -12.29 -1.27 -19.86
N ILE A 31 -13.39 -1.54 -19.15
CA ILE A 31 -13.41 -2.56 -18.11
C ILE A 31 -13.53 -3.94 -18.75
N VAL A 32 -12.53 -4.79 -18.53
CA VAL A 32 -12.54 -6.17 -19.00
C VAL A 32 -13.37 -7.07 -18.09
N PRO A 33 -13.93 -8.17 -18.60
CA PRO A 33 -14.70 -9.10 -17.78
C PRO A 33 -13.88 -9.64 -16.61
N TRP A 34 -14.50 -9.67 -15.42
CA TRP A 34 -13.88 -10.27 -14.23
C TRP A 34 -13.55 -11.74 -14.49
N ARG A 35 -12.30 -12.13 -14.26
CA ARG A 35 -11.84 -13.50 -14.47
C ARG A 35 -10.79 -13.91 -13.47
N THR A 36 -10.62 -15.20 -13.28
CA THR A 36 -9.48 -15.78 -12.58
C THR A 36 -8.28 -15.95 -13.52
N GLY A 37 -7.08 -16.09 -12.95
CA GLY A 37 -5.86 -16.33 -13.72
C GLY A 37 -5.10 -15.06 -14.11
N LYS A 38 -4.16 -15.22 -15.03
CA LYS A 38 -3.18 -14.19 -15.37
C LYS A 38 -3.79 -12.88 -15.86
N VAL A 39 -3.16 -11.78 -15.49
CA VAL A 39 -3.55 -10.42 -15.82
C VAL A 39 -2.37 -9.65 -16.42
N THR A 40 -2.66 -8.54 -17.10
CA THR A 40 -1.65 -7.62 -17.64
C THR A 40 -1.66 -6.29 -16.90
N ASN A 41 -0.62 -5.47 -17.10
CA ASN A 41 -0.51 -4.16 -16.48
C ASN A 41 -1.58 -3.16 -16.95
N ASP A 42 -2.13 -3.34 -18.14
CA ASP A 42 -3.05 -2.37 -18.74
C ASP A 42 -4.51 -2.69 -18.50
N GLU A 43 -4.82 -3.87 -17.97
CA GLU A 43 -6.19 -4.30 -17.74
C GLU A 43 -6.81 -3.63 -16.52
N ARG A 44 -8.07 -3.21 -16.67
CA ARG A 44 -8.94 -2.73 -15.58
C ARG A 44 -10.11 -3.68 -15.44
N PHE A 45 -10.33 -4.18 -14.22
CA PHE A 45 -11.39 -5.16 -13.93
C PHE A 45 -12.58 -4.55 -13.21
N GLY A 46 -12.49 -3.28 -12.81
CA GLY A 46 -13.60 -2.56 -12.24
C GLY A 46 -13.83 -2.79 -10.74
N GLY A 47 -12.88 -3.36 -10.03
CA GLY A 47 -12.91 -3.38 -8.57
C GLY A 47 -13.02 -1.94 -8.03
N ASN A 48 -13.81 -1.71 -6.99
CA ASN A 48 -14.12 -0.39 -6.50
C ASN A 48 -14.47 -0.36 -5.01
N LEU A 49 -14.72 0.85 -4.49
CA LEU A 49 -15.05 1.06 -3.08
C LEU A 49 -16.38 0.42 -2.69
N ALA A 50 -17.36 0.44 -3.58
CA ALA A 50 -18.64 -0.26 -3.36
C ALA A 50 -18.45 -1.78 -3.18
N GLY A 51 -17.52 -2.38 -3.92
CA GLY A 51 -17.15 -3.79 -3.78
C GLY A 51 -16.50 -4.07 -2.44
N ILE A 52 -15.62 -3.22 -1.97
CA ILE A 52 -14.99 -3.35 -0.64
C ILE A 52 -16.06 -3.27 0.45
N ARG A 53 -17.00 -2.33 0.35
CA ARG A 53 -18.13 -2.23 1.30
C ARG A 53 -18.94 -3.53 1.37
N LYS A 54 -19.24 -4.12 0.23
CA LYS A 54 -19.98 -5.41 0.16
C LYS A 54 -19.25 -6.56 0.84
N LYS A 55 -17.93 -6.47 0.97
CA LYS A 55 -17.08 -7.52 1.54
C LYS A 55 -16.59 -7.24 2.96
N LEU A 56 -17.07 -6.18 3.61
CA LEU A 56 -16.69 -5.87 5.00
C LEU A 56 -17.08 -7.01 5.97
N SER A 57 -18.23 -7.64 5.79
CA SER A 57 -18.64 -8.78 6.60
C SER A 57 -17.73 -9.98 6.42
N TYR A 58 -17.32 -10.28 5.18
CA TYR A 58 -16.33 -11.30 4.87
C TYR A 58 -15.01 -11.05 5.62
N LEU A 59 -14.50 -9.81 5.59
CA LEU A 59 -13.27 -9.45 6.27
C LEU A 59 -13.39 -9.56 7.79
N LYS A 60 -14.52 -9.16 8.35
CA LYS A 60 -14.78 -9.29 9.79
C LYS A 60 -14.83 -10.76 10.21
N GLU A 61 -15.49 -11.60 9.45
CA GLU A 61 -15.54 -13.05 9.72
C GLU A 61 -14.17 -13.71 9.63
N LEU A 62 -13.31 -13.22 8.72
CA LEU A 62 -11.93 -13.67 8.59
C LEU A 62 -11.07 -13.28 9.80
N GLY A 63 -11.53 -12.34 10.62
CA GLY A 63 -10.79 -11.83 11.77
C GLY A 63 -9.97 -10.57 11.49
N ILE A 64 -10.23 -9.93 10.36
CA ILE A 64 -9.56 -8.67 9.97
C ILE A 64 -10.16 -7.51 10.75
N ASN A 65 -9.30 -6.65 11.30
CA ASN A 65 -9.70 -5.41 11.97
C ASN A 65 -8.89 -4.18 11.49
N GLY A 66 -8.14 -4.33 10.42
CA GLY A 66 -7.50 -3.24 9.70
C GLY A 66 -7.45 -3.51 8.20
N ILE A 67 -7.75 -2.51 7.39
CA ILE A 67 -7.62 -2.56 5.93
C ILE A 67 -6.52 -1.60 5.51
N TYR A 68 -5.57 -2.10 4.71
CA TYR A 68 -4.62 -1.27 3.99
C TYR A 68 -5.02 -1.22 2.52
N LEU A 69 -5.35 -0.03 2.03
CA LEU A 69 -5.71 0.20 0.63
C LEU A 69 -4.49 0.67 -0.15
N ASN A 70 -4.16 -0.02 -1.25
CA ASN A 70 -3.30 0.55 -2.27
C ASN A 70 -3.92 1.85 -2.81
N PRO A 71 -3.19 2.71 -3.54
CA PRO A 71 -3.65 4.07 -3.83
C PRO A 71 -5.06 4.15 -4.42
N ILE A 72 -5.85 5.10 -3.94
CA ILE A 72 -7.24 5.31 -4.35
C ILE A 72 -7.51 6.71 -4.93
N MET A 73 -6.52 7.60 -4.88
CA MET A 73 -6.66 8.95 -5.42
C MET A 73 -6.56 8.94 -6.95
N GLU A 74 -7.13 9.96 -7.59
CA GLU A 74 -7.19 10.07 -9.04
C GLU A 74 -5.83 9.91 -9.70
N ALA A 75 -5.73 8.99 -10.64
CA ALA A 75 -4.54 8.71 -11.43
C ALA A 75 -4.92 8.01 -12.74
N GLU A 76 -4.01 8.03 -13.71
CA GLU A 76 -4.30 7.43 -15.03
C GLU A 76 -4.19 5.90 -15.02
N SER A 77 -3.25 5.33 -14.27
CA SER A 77 -3.01 3.88 -14.21
C SER A 77 -4.06 3.13 -13.39
N ASN A 78 -4.05 1.80 -13.49
CA ASN A 78 -4.87 0.94 -12.63
C ASN A 78 -4.32 0.81 -11.20
N HIS A 79 -3.00 0.96 -11.01
CA HIS A 79 -2.34 0.89 -9.72
C HIS A 79 -2.36 2.21 -8.92
N LYS A 80 -2.55 3.33 -9.61
CA LYS A 80 -2.69 4.70 -9.06
C LYS A 80 -1.44 5.29 -8.38
N TYR A 81 -0.25 4.73 -8.63
CA TYR A 81 1.00 5.31 -8.12
C TYR A 81 1.47 6.54 -8.90
N ASP A 82 0.77 6.92 -9.95
CA ASP A 82 0.96 8.12 -10.78
C ASP A 82 -0.11 9.17 -10.48
N THR A 83 -0.17 9.66 -9.26
CA THR A 83 -1.25 10.52 -8.75
C THR A 83 -1.42 11.80 -9.55
N THR A 84 -2.65 12.04 -10.00
CA THR A 84 -3.08 13.28 -10.67
C THR A 84 -3.62 14.32 -9.68
N ASP A 85 -4.45 13.87 -8.74
CA ASP A 85 -5.09 14.74 -7.74
C ASP A 85 -5.19 14.01 -6.39
N TYR A 86 -4.50 14.54 -5.38
CA TYR A 86 -4.46 13.97 -4.03
C TYR A 86 -5.72 14.26 -3.20
N THR A 87 -6.64 15.08 -3.71
CA THR A 87 -7.86 15.47 -2.99
C THR A 87 -9.10 14.72 -3.45
N LYS A 88 -8.99 13.97 -4.54
CA LYS A 88 -10.13 13.36 -5.23
C LYS A 88 -9.93 11.86 -5.37
N ILE A 89 -10.92 11.10 -4.92
CA ILE A 89 -11.00 9.65 -5.18
C ILE A 89 -11.10 9.43 -6.69
N ASP A 90 -10.36 8.44 -7.20
CA ASP A 90 -10.40 8.10 -8.62
C ASP A 90 -11.83 7.70 -9.03
N PRO A 91 -12.36 8.27 -10.13
CA PRO A 91 -13.72 7.95 -10.59
C PRO A 91 -13.97 6.45 -10.87
N HIS A 92 -12.93 5.67 -11.21
CA HIS A 92 -13.07 4.22 -11.36
C HIS A 92 -13.38 3.52 -10.04
N PHE A 93 -12.97 4.10 -8.92
CA PHE A 93 -13.21 3.53 -7.59
C PHE A 93 -14.45 4.09 -6.91
N GLY A 94 -14.86 5.29 -7.25
CA GLY A 94 -16.02 5.93 -6.67
C GLY A 94 -15.83 7.43 -6.46
N THR A 95 -16.54 7.97 -5.46
CA THR A 95 -16.51 9.37 -5.08
C THR A 95 -15.91 9.55 -3.67
N ASN A 96 -15.61 10.79 -3.31
CA ASN A 96 -15.18 11.12 -1.95
C ASN A 96 -16.24 10.70 -0.93
N GLU A 97 -17.53 10.93 -1.22
CA GLU A 97 -18.66 10.56 -0.36
C GLU A 97 -18.76 9.04 -0.18
N GLU A 98 -18.51 8.27 -1.25
CA GLU A 98 -18.48 6.81 -1.17
C GLU A 98 -17.32 6.32 -0.28
N PHE A 99 -16.17 7.00 -0.30
CA PHE A 99 -15.07 6.68 0.60
C PHE A 99 -15.38 7.04 2.05
N VAL A 100 -15.99 8.19 2.30
CA VAL A 100 -16.50 8.55 3.64
C VAL A 100 -17.42 7.45 4.18
N GLN A 101 -18.33 6.97 3.34
CA GLN A 101 -19.27 5.90 3.70
C GLN A 101 -18.55 4.58 3.97
N LEU A 102 -17.56 4.21 3.14
CA LEU A 102 -16.77 3.00 3.34
C LEU A 102 -16.04 3.02 4.70
N VAL A 103 -15.36 4.11 5.02
CA VAL A 103 -14.62 4.24 6.28
C VAL A 103 -15.57 4.19 7.48
N LYS A 104 -16.71 4.86 7.40
CA LYS A 104 -17.74 4.83 8.45
C LYS A 104 -18.26 3.41 8.67
N GLU A 105 -18.58 2.67 7.61
CA GLU A 105 -19.06 1.31 7.72
C GLU A 105 -17.96 0.35 8.21
N ALA A 106 -16.72 0.53 7.76
CA ALA A 106 -15.58 -0.22 8.27
C ALA A 106 -15.42 -0.03 9.78
N HIS A 107 -15.48 1.21 10.27
CA HIS A 107 -15.46 1.52 11.70
C HIS A 107 -16.61 0.86 12.45
N GLY A 108 -17.80 0.83 11.87
CA GLY A 108 -18.95 0.11 12.41
C GLY A 108 -18.75 -1.39 12.56
N HIS A 109 -17.85 -1.98 11.78
CA HIS A 109 -17.42 -3.38 11.89
C HIS A 109 -16.18 -3.56 12.77
N GLY A 110 -15.70 -2.50 13.40
CA GLY A 110 -14.46 -2.55 14.17
C GLY A 110 -13.20 -2.64 13.30
N ILE A 111 -13.28 -2.21 12.05
CA ILE A 111 -12.18 -2.25 11.09
C ILE A 111 -11.65 -0.84 10.86
N ARG A 112 -10.35 -0.65 11.06
CA ARG A 112 -9.64 0.61 10.79
C ARG A 112 -9.15 0.65 9.35
N VAL A 113 -8.91 1.85 8.82
CA VAL A 113 -8.54 2.04 7.41
C VAL A 113 -7.26 2.85 7.29
N MET A 114 -6.28 2.29 6.58
CA MET A 114 -5.02 2.94 6.23
C MET A 114 -4.96 3.15 4.72
N VAL A 115 -4.54 4.36 4.33
CA VAL A 115 -4.41 4.74 2.91
C VAL A 115 -2.95 4.84 2.50
N ASP A 116 -2.71 4.72 1.20
CA ASP A 116 -1.37 4.82 0.60
C ASP A 116 -1.08 6.28 0.19
N ALA A 117 0.03 6.81 0.67
CA ALA A 117 0.49 8.17 0.39
C ALA A 117 1.67 8.15 -0.58
N VAL A 118 1.41 8.49 -1.83
CA VAL A 118 2.40 8.54 -2.91
C VAL A 118 2.96 9.95 -2.98
N PHE A 119 3.85 10.33 -2.05
CA PHE A 119 4.36 11.68 -1.89
C PHE A 119 5.80 11.85 -2.38
N ASN A 120 6.51 10.75 -2.66
CA ASN A 120 7.84 10.80 -3.23
C ASN A 120 7.83 11.39 -4.65
N HIS A 121 6.79 11.10 -5.42
CA HIS A 121 6.60 11.55 -6.79
C HIS A 121 5.11 11.77 -7.05
N SER A 122 4.79 12.50 -8.10
CA SER A 122 3.43 12.62 -8.61
C SER A 122 3.28 11.88 -9.94
N GLY A 123 2.09 11.89 -10.52
CA GLY A 123 1.88 11.55 -11.92
C GLY A 123 2.16 12.76 -12.82
N SER A 124 2.25 12.51 -14.13
CA SER A 124 2.50 13.56 -15.12
C SER A 124 1.33 14.53 -15.30
N LYS A 125 0.14 14.11 -14.89
CA LYS A 125 -1.08 14.95 -14.97
C LYS A 125 -1.31 15.82 -13.72
N PHE A 126 -0.47 15.70 -12.71
CA PHE A 126 -0.52 16.55 -11.52
C PHE A 126 -0.35 18.01 -11.91
N VAL A 127 -1.28 18.87 -11.49
CA VAL A 127 -1.32 20.28 -11.93
C VAL A 127 -0.01 21.03 -11.75
N PRO A 128 0.70 20.96 -10.61
CA PRO A 128 2.00 21.61 -10.47
C PRO A 128 3.04 21.14 -11.50
N TRP A 129 3.07 19.85 -11.85
CA TRP A 129 4.00 19.36 -12.87
C TRP A 129 3.65 19.86 -14.27
N ARG A 130 2.36 19.89 -14.61
CA ARG A 130 1.91 20.44 -15.89
C ARG A 130 2.25 21.92 -16.03
N ASP A 131 2.12 22.68 -14.96
CA ASP A 131 2.51 24.10 -14.90
C ASP A 131 4.03 24.26 -15.13
N VAL A 132 4.84 23.43 -14.49
CA VAL A 132 6.30 23.41 -14.67
C VAL A 132 6.68 23.05 -16.11
N GLN A 133 6.01 22.10 -16.73
CA GLN A 133 6.25 21.76 -18.14
C GLN A 133 5.85 22.90 -19.10
N GLU A 134 4.79 23.62 -18.79
CA GLU A 134 4.31 24.74 -19.63
C GLU A 134 5.16 26.00 -19.48
N TYR A 135 5.50 26.39 -18.25
CA TYR A 135 6.14 27.67 -17.96
C TYR A 135 7.63 27.55 -17.58
N GLY A 136 8.16 26.35 -17.46
CA GLY A 136 9.56 26.10 -17.12
C GLY A 136 9.95 26.77 -15.79
N LYS A 137 11.08 27.46 -15.80
CA LYS A 137 11.61 28.17 -14.61
C LYS A 137 10.66 29.25 -14.07
N GLU A 138 9.78 29.79 -14.93
CA GLU A 138 8.83 30.84 -14.56
C GLU A 138 7.59 30.28 -13.83
N SER A 139 7.44 28.96 -13.77
CA SER A 139 6.38 28.33 -13.00
C SER A 139 6.53 28.64 -11.52
N LYS A 140 5.43 28.95 -10.85
CA LYS A 140 5.41 29.07 -9.38
C LYS A 140 5.72 27.76 -8.66
N TYR A 141 5.68 26.63 -9.37
CA TYR A 141 5.99 25.29 -8.86
C TYR A 141 7.37 24.79 -9.31
N ALA A 142 8.22 25.66 -9.90
CA ALA A 142 9.51 25.25 -10.42
C ALA A 142 10.38 24.52 -9.38
N ASP A 143 10.35 24.97 -8.13
CA ASP A 143 11.13 24.40 -7.03
C ASP A 143 10.45 23.20 -6.34
N TRP A 144 9.26 22.82 -6.79
CA TRP A 144 8.58 21.63 -6.30
C TRP A 144 9.18 20.32 -6.81
N PHE A 145 9.94 20.42 -7.89
CA PHE A 145 10.57 19.28 -8.56
C PHE A 145 12.07 19.53 -8.71
N MET A 146 12.82 18.50 -9.06
CA MET A 146 14.27 18.61 -9.24
C MET A 146 14.61 18.49 -10.73
N VAL A 147 14.68 19.63 -11.41
CA VAL A 147 14.90 19.73 -12.86
C VAL A 147 16.32 20.22 -13.14
N ASN A 148 17.07 19.48 -13.95
CA ASN A 148 18.42 19.83 -14.37
C ASN A 148 18.45 20.44 -15.77
N ASP A 149 17.60 19.99 -16.68
CA ASP A 149 17.54 20.46 -18.06
C ASP A 149 16.12 20.94 -18.42
N TRP A 150 15.90 22.22 -18.22
CA TRP A 150 14.63 22.86 -18.50
C TRP A 150 14.25 22.85 -19.98
N SER A 151 15.24 22.86 -20.88
CA SER A 151 14.99 22.91 -22.34
C SER A 151 14.38 21.61 -22.87
N ASN A 152 14.61 20.47 -22.20
CA ASN A 152 14.13 19.15 -22.60
C ASN A 152 13.07 18.57 -21.65
N ILE A 153 12.45 19.40 -20.81
CA ILE A 153 11.50 18.95 -19.78
C ILE A 153 10.26 18.24 -20.37
N LYS A 154 9.88 18.53 -21.63
CA LYS A 154 8.75 17.92 -22.32
C LYS A 154 9.09 16.64 -23.09
N LYS A 155 10.37 16.25 -23.16
CA LYS A 155 10.78 15.03 -23.84
C LYS A 155 10.11 13.80 -23.21
N LYS A 156 9.50 12.97 -24.06
CA LYS A 156 8.84 11.72 -23.62
C LYS A 156 9.81 10.55 -23.83
N ALA A 157 10.59 10.29 -22.81
CA ALA A 157 11.54 9.18 -22.75
C ALA A 157 11.91 8.96 -21.27
N ASP A 158 12.56 7.83 -20.95
CA ASP A 158 13.09 7.65 -19.61
C ASP A 158 14.02 8.81 -19.19
N THR A 159 14.21 8.96 -17.88
CA THR A 159 14.96 10.08 -17.32
C THR A 159 16.42 9.74 -17.00
N ARG A 160 16.98 8.68 -17.61
CA ARG A 160 18.40 8.31 -17.45
C ARG A 160 19.36 9.36 -17.99
N ASP A 161 18.87 10.28 -18.84
CA ASP A 161 19.59 11.46 -19.31
C ASP A 161 19.71 12.57 -18.23
N GLU A 162 19.12 12.34 -17.04
CA GLU A 162 19.18 13.25 -15.88
C GLU A 162 18.54 14.63 -16.10
N ARG A 163 17.65 14.78 -17.09
CA ARG A 163 16.96 16.07 -17.33
C ARG A 163 16.08 16.50 -16.15
N PHE A 164 15.47 15.54 -15.42
CA PHE A 164 14.86 15.74 -14.11
C PHE A 164 14.86 14.42 -13.35
N TYR A 165 14.75 14.48 -12.03
CA TYR A 165 14.60 13.29 -11.19
C TYR A 165 13.18 12.74 -11.28
N SER A 166 13.06 11.42 -11.32
CA SER A 166 11.80 10.69 -11.36
C SER A 166 11.91 9.38 -10.59
N PHE A 167 10.77 8.78 -10.29
CA PHE A 167 10.75 7.43 -9.74
C PHE A 167 11.14 6.40 -10.81
N ALA A 168 12.14 5.56 -10.50
CA ALA A 168 12.62 4.47 -11.37
C ALA A 168 12.91 4.91 -12.83
N PHE A 169 13.35 6.14 -13.03
CA PHE A 169 13.60 6.74 -14.35
C PHE A 169 12.36 6.82 -15.26
N ILE A 170 11.17 6.77 -14.67
CA ILE A 170 9.89 6.87 -15.39
C ILE A 170 9.50 8.34 -15.54
N ASP A 171 9.40 8.84 -16.75
CA ASP A 171 9.16 10.26 -17.03
C ASP A 171 7.78 10.77 -16.60
N ASN A 172 6.79 9.88 -16.47
CA ASN A 172 5.46 10.23 -15.97
C ASN A 172 5.31 10.13 -14.44
N MET A 173 6.42 9.94 -13.72
CA MET A 173 6.46 9.91 -12.26
C MET A 173 7.54 10.88 -11.72
N PRO A 174 7.39 12.20 -11.95
CA PRO A 174 8.40 13.19 -11.56
C PRO A 174 8.55 13.25 -10.04
N LYS A 175 9.81 13.26 -9.59
CA LYS A 175 10.19 13.33 -8.19
C LYS A 175 9.83 14.68 -7.60
N LEU A 176 9.12 14.66 -6.48
CA LEU A 176 8.83 15.85 -5.68
C LEU A 176 10.03 16.24 -4.80
N ASN A 177 10.29 17.53 -4.70
CA ASN A 177 11.28 18.06 -3.76
C ASN A 177 10.65 18.16 -2.36
N THR A 178 10.76 17.10 -1.59
CA THR A 178 10.16 17.00 -0.26
C THR A 178 10.87 17.84 0.80
N ASN A 179 11.99 18.49 0.47
CA ASN A 179 12.63 19.51 1.31
C ASN A 179 12.07 20.94 1.09
N ASN A 180 11.30 21.15 0.03
CA ASN A 180 10.68 22.44 -0.24
C ASN A 180 9.55 22.71 0.75
N GLU A 181 9.53 23.90 1.36
CA GLU A 181 8.54 24.26 2.39
C GLU A 181 7.11 24.27 1.85
N GLU A 182 6.88 24.76 0.64
CA GLU A 182 5.55 24.77 0.03
C GLU A 182 5.05 23.33 -0.24
N VAL A 183 5.94 22.42 -0.65
CA VAL A 183 5.62 21.01 -0.84
C VAL A 183 5.24 20.37 0.50
N ILE A 184 6.01 20.65 1.56
CA ILE A 184 5.71 20.15 2.92
C ILE A 184 4.34 20.66 3.37
N GLN A 185 4.06 21.94 3.22
CA GLN A 185 2.77 22.53 3.61
C GLN A 185 1.61 21.94 2.79
N TYR A 186 1.82 21.75 1.50
CA TYR A 186 0.81 21.14 0.62
C TYR A 186 0.42 19.76 1.11
N PHE A 187 1.40 18.88 1.37
CA PHE A 187 1.11 17.51 1.81
C PHE A 187 0.65 17.40 3.27
N CYS A 188 1.05 18.33 4.14
CA CYS A 188 0.41 18.48 5.45
C CYS A 188 -1.09 18.75 5.29
N GLY A 189 -1.47 19.63 4.38
CA GLY A 189 -2.86 19.93 4.05
C GLY A 189 -3.61 18.72 3.47
N ILE A 190 -2.96 17.94 2.61
CA ILE A 190 -3.53 16.69 2.06
C ILE A 190 -3.82 15.69 3.18
N CYS A 191 -2.86 15.43 4.04
CA CYS A 191 -3.06 14.51 5.19
C CYS A 191 -4.17 14.99 6.12
N GLU A 192 -4.22 16.30 6.39
CA GLU A 192 -5.29 16.91 7.19
C GLU A 192 -6.66 16.67 6.57
N ASN A 193 -6.79 16.86 5.25
CA ASN A 193 -8.04 16.61 4.53
C ASN A 193 -8.45 15.13 4.60
N TRP A 194 -7.51 14.22 4.44
CA TRP A 194 -7.80 12.78 4.55
C TRP A 194 -8.28 12.40 5.95
N ILE A 195 -7.72 13.01 6.98
CA ILE A 195 -8.16 12.77 8.37
C ILE A 195 -9.53 13.39 8.62
N LYS A 196 -9.73 14.65 8.25
CA LYS A 196 -10.98 15.39 8.54
C LYS A 196 -12.15 14.94 7.69
N GLU A 197 -11.92 14.70 6.39
CA GLU A 197 -12.98 14.30 5.45
C GLU A 197 -13.30 12.81 5.56
N PHE A 198 -12.27 11.95 5.58
CA PHE A 198 -12.43 10.49 5.49
C PHE A 198 -12.28 9.76 6.83
N ASP A 199 -11.72 10.39 7.84
CA ASP A 199 -11.45 9.78 9.14
C ASP A 199 -10.53 8.55 9.04
N VAL A 200 -9.49 8.61 8.20
CA VAL A 200 -8.51 7.53 8.06
C VAL A 200 -7.73 7.32 9.36
N ASP A 201 -7.36 6.08 9.63
CA ASP A 201 -6.69 5.66 10.85
C ASP A 201 -5.18 5.51 10.71
N GLY A 202 -4.71 5.36 9.48
CA GLY A 202 -3.31 5.20 9.17
C GLY A 202 -2.95 5.72 7.79
N ILE A 203 -1.67 6.02 7.61
CA ILE A 203 -1.08 6.47 6.34
C ILE A 203 0.20 5.67 6.11
N ARG A 204 0.25 4.96 4.99
CA ARG A 204 1.45 4.27 4.51
C ARG A 204 2.15 5.15 3.49
N PHE A 205 3.43 5.39 3.68
CA PHE A 205 4.24 6.25 2.79
C PHE A 205 5.00 5.38 1.79
N ASP A 206 4.60 5.48 0.53
CA ASP A 206 5.25 4.86 -0.61
C ASP A 206 6.66 5.39 -0.79
N VAL A 207 7.62 4.53 -1.13
CA VAL A 207 9.05 4.89 -1.26
C VAL A 207 9.53 5.69 -0.03
N GLY A 208 9.22 5.18 1.14
CA GLY A 208 9.35 5.91 2.41
C GLY A 208 10.76 6.33 2.79
N ASN A 209 11.79 5.72 2.19
CA ASN A 209 13.19 6.07 2.40
C ASN A 209 13.69 7.21 1.50
N GLU A 210 12.93 7.61 0.50
CA GLU A 210 13.34 8.67 -0.44
C GLU A 210 12.64 10.01 -0.18
N VAL A 211 11.61 10.04 0.68
CA VAL A 211 11.08 11.32 1.19
C VAL A 211 11.99 11.85 2.29
N SER A 212 12.15 13.17 2.36
CA SER A 212 13.11 13.76 3.29
C SER A 212 12.71 13.58 4.76
N HIS A 213 13.70 13.45 5.64
CA HIS A 213 13.48 13.38 7.08
C HIS A 213 12.71 14.60 7.61
N ARG A 214 13.04 15.80 7.11
CA ARG A 214 12.35 17.04 7.47
C ARG A 214 10.86 16.98 7.12
N PHE A 215 10.54 16.49 5.93
CA PHE A 215 9.16 16.30 5.47
C PHE A 215 8.39 15.37 6.43
N LEU A 216 8.97 14.22 6.77
CA LEU A 216 8.35 13.23 7.64
C LEU A 216 8.10 13.77 9.05
N LYS A 217 9.06 14.48 9.63
CA LYS A 217 8.91 15.11 10.95
C LYS A 217 7.76 16.12 10.97
N ARG A 218 7.66 16.94 9.93
CA ARG A 218 6.61 17.94 9.78
C ARG A 218 5.23 17.29 9.57
N ILE A 219 5.14 16.27 8.74
CA ILE A 219 3.90 15.50 8.54
C ILE A 219 3.46 14.87 9.86
N ARG A 220 4.37 14.20 10.56
CA ARG A 220 4.04 13.56 11.84
C ARG A 220 3.52 14.57 12.88
N GLU A 221 4.21 15.66 13.07
CA GLU A 221 3.80 16.72 14.00
C GLU A 221 2.40 17.22 13.64
N HIS A 222 2.16 17.49 12.37
CA HIS A 222 0.89 18.03 11.89
C HIS A 222 -0.27 17.03 12.10
N VAL A 223 -0.14 15.81 11.62
CA VAL A 223 -1.23 14.82 11.70
C VAL A 223 -1.51 14.38 13.15
N ARG A 224 -0.47 14.29 13.99
CA ARG A 224 -0.63 13.97 15.41
C ARG A 224 -1.32 15.07 16.20
N SER A 225 -1.23 16.32 15.76
CA SER A 225 -1.99 17.41 16.36
C SER A 225 -3.49 17.31 16.07
N ILE A 226 -3.87 16.63 14.99
CA ILE A 226 -5.27 16.48 14.56
C ILE A 226 -5.85 15.14 15.06
N LYS A 227 -5.10 14.05 14.87
CA LYS A 227 -5.51 12.70 15.26
C LYS A 227 -4.35 12.01 16.00
N PRO A 228 -4.31 12.09 17.35
CA PRO A 228 -3.15 11.67 18.15
C PRO A 228 -2.77 10.19 18.01
N ASP A 229 -3.69 9.34 17.63
CA ASP A 229 -3.47 7.89 17.49
C ASP A 229 -3.37 7.39 16.05
N ILE A 230 -3.17 8.31 15.09
CA ILE A 230 -2.95 7.92 13.69
C ILE A 230 -1.67 7.11 13.53
N TYR A 231 -1.73 6.05 12.71
CA TYR A 231 -0.60 5.17 12.44
C TYR A 231 0.16 5.64 11.19
N LEU A 232 1.47 5.87 11.33
CA LEU A 232 2.35 6.28 10.24
C LEU A 232 3.32 5.15 9.91
N LEU A 233 3.13 4.56 8.74
CA LEU A 233 3.89 3.41 8.24
C LEU A 233 4.76 3.81 7.05
N GLY A 234 6.03 3.45 7.07
CA GLY A 234 6.94 3.67 5.94
C GLY A 234 7.21 2.39 5.14
N GLU A 235 7.24 2.52 3.83
CA GLU A 235 7.79 1.46 2.98
C GLU A 235 9.30 1.62 2.91
N ILE A 236 10.02 0.75 3.62
CA ILE A 236 11.49 0.67 3.60
C ILE A 236 11.86 -0.81 3.58
N TRP A 237 12.64 -1.21 2.57
CA TRP A 237 12.97 -2.61 2.31
C TRP A 237 14.18 -3.12 3.11
N HIS A 238 14.92 -2.23 3.75
CA HIS A 238 16.16 -2.52 4.48
C HIS A 238 16.06 -2.03 5.93
N ASP A 239 17.19 -2.00 6.66
CA ASP A 239 17.25 -1.44 8.01
C ASP A 239 16.69 0.00 8.02
N ALA A 240 15.66 0.22 8.79
CA ALA A 240 14.93 1.48 8.88
C ALA A 240 15.16 2.22 10.21
N SER A 241 16.20 1.86 10.97
CA SER A 241 16.44 2.42 12.30
C SER A 241 16.49 3.94 12.32
N GLN A 242 17.00 4.58 11.26
CA GLN A 242 17.06 6.05 11.14
C GLN A 242 15.68 6.72 11.09
N TRP A 243 14.66 6.01 10.63
CA TRP A 243 13.28 6.52 10.51
C TRP A 243 12.40 6.19 11.71
N LEU A 244 12.91 5.39 12.66
CA LEU A 244 12.14 4.87 13.79
C LEU A 244 12.63 5.43 15.14
N MET A 245 13.10 6.67 15.15
CA MET A 245 13.61 7.37 16.34
C MET A 245 12.52 8.07 17.14
N GLY A 246 11.26 7.96 16.73
CA GLY A 246 10.11 8.50 17.46
C GLY A 246 9.51 9.79 16.90
N ASP A 247 10.10 10.35 15.84
CA ASP A 247 9.70 11.63 15.24
C ASP A 247 9.35 11.55 13.73
N GLU A 248 9.38 10.34 13.17
CA GLU A 248 9.05 10.09 11.77
C GLU A 248 7.99 8.97 11.69
N TYR A 249 8.32 7.78 11.18
CA TYR A 249 7.37 6.66 11.15
C TYR A 249 7.17 6.03 12.54
N ASP A 250 5.98 5.50 12.79
CA ASP A 250 5.74 4.62 13.93
C ASP A 250 6.37 3.25 13.70
N SER A 251 6.35 2.80 12.46
CA SER A 251 6.88 1.52 12.04
C SER A 251 7.11 1.48 10.54
N VAL A 252 7.60 0.34 10.07
CA VAL A 252 7.86 0.06 8.66
C VAL A 252 7.30 -1.30 8.27
N MET A 253 7.11 -1.49 6.96
CA MET A 253 6.82 -2.80 6.39
C MET A 253 8.04 -3.70 6.62
N ASN A 254 7.82 -4.84 7.28
CA ASN A 254 8.93 -5.68 7.79
C ASN A 254 9.46 -6.64 6.73
N TYR A 255 10.01 -6.08 5.65
CA TYR A 255 10.61 -6.87 4.57
C TYR A 255 11.83 -7.70 5.00
N PRO A 256 12.68 -7.27 5.95
CA PRO A 256 13.74 -8.12 6.49
C PRO A 256 13.22 -9.44 7.09
N LEU A 257 12.12 -9.39 7.84
CA LEU A 257 11.46 -10.59 8.37
C LEU A 257 10.89 -11.47 7.26
N MET A 258 10.19 -10.85 6.29
CA MET A 258 9.65 -11.55 5.13
C MET A 258 10.74 -12.33 4.40
N SER A 259 11.84 -11.68 4.07
CA SER A 259 12.99 -12.32 3.38
C SER A 259 13.60 -13.45 4.20
N GLY A 260 13.77 -13.23 5.50
CA GLY A 260 14.33 -14.26 6.39
C GLY A 260 13.44 -15.49 6.54
N ILE A 261 12.13 -15.30 6.61
CA ILE A 261 11.16 -16.41 6.64
C ILE A 261 11.20 -17.18 5.32
N HIS A 262 11.16 -16.49 4.18
CA HIS A 262 11.23 -17.13 2.87
C HIS A 262 12.54 -17.90 2.68
N ASP A 263 13.67 -17.34 3.05
CA ASP A 263 14.98 -17.98 2.92
C ASP A 263 15.03 -19.28 3.72
N PHE A 264 14.55 -19.28 4.97
CA PHE A 264 14.51 -20.48 5.81
C PHE A 264 13.65 -21.60 5.22
N PHE A 265 12.45 -21.27 4.73
CA PHE A 265 11.51 -22.27 4.22
C PHE A 265 11.80 -22.72 2.79
N LEU A 266 12.50 -21.93 1.99
CA LEU A 266 12.78 -22.20 0.58
C LEU A 266 14.23 -22.57 0.31
N ASP A 267 15.18 -22.18 1.17
CA ASP A 267 16.60 -22.49 1.04
C ASP A 267 16.93 -23.67 1.96
N GLU A 268 17.22 -24.83 1.35
CA GLU A 268 17.59 -26.06 2.07
C GLU A 268 18.91 -25.93 2.84
N GLN A 269 19.70 -24.87 2.59
CA GLN A 269 20.98 -24.63 3.26
C GLN A 269 20.82 -23.87 4.58
N ASP A 270 19.70 -23.16 4.78
CA ASP A 270 19.43 -22.44 6.01
C ASP A 270 19.16 -23.40 7.17
N THR A 271 19.89 -23.20 8.27
CA THR A 271 19.75 -23.98 9.49
C THR A 271 18.76 -23.33 10.46
N LYS A 272 18.37 -24.08 11.50
CA LYS A 272 17.59 -23.54 12.62
C LYS A 272 18.30 -22.35 13.27
N GLU A 273 19.60 -22.43 13.42
CA GLU A 273 20.43 -21.37 14.00
C GLU A 273 20.43 -20.12 13.15
N ASP A 274 20.44 -20.25 11.81
CA ASP A 274 20.32 -19.12 10.88
C ASP A 274 18.97 -18.43 11.04
N PHE A 275 17.89 -19.19 11.17
CA PHE A 275 16.55 -18.67 11.42
C PHE A 275 16.46 -17.94 12.77
N GLU A 276 16.97 -18.53 13.85
CA GLU A 276 17.00 -17.91 15.17
C GLU A 276 17.79 -16.59 15.15
N TYR A 277 18.94 -16.57 14.48
CA TYR A 277 19.75 -15.37 14.31
C TYR A 277 18.98 -14.27 13.55
N MET A 278 18.33 -14.63 12.47
CA MET A 278 17.53 -13.71 11.67
C MET A 278 16.40 -13.09 12.50
N ILE A 279 15.64 -13.90 13.23
CA ILE A 279 14.55 -13.41 14.10
C ILE A 279 15.11 -12.44 15.15
N ASN A 280 16.18 -12.82 15.84
CA ASN A 280 16.81 -11.96 16.84
C ASN A 280 17.28 -10.63 16.24
N ARG A 281 17.89 -10.67 15.06
CA ARG A 281 18.31 -9.46 14.36
C ARG A 281 17.13 -8.55 14.05
N CYS A 282 16.03 -9.07 13.49
CA CYS A 282 14.85 -8.30 13.15
C CYS A 282 14.26 -7.55 14.36
N TYR A 283 14.28 -8.17 15.54
CA TYR A 283 13.67 -7.61 16.74
C TYR A 283 14.64 -6.89 17.68
N THR A 284 15.91 -6.77 17.31
CA THR A 284 16.91 -5.96 18.02
C THR A 284 17.30 -4.69 17.27
N MET A 285 16.89 -4.55 16.00
CA MET A 285 17.19 -3.35 15.20
C MET A 285 16.43 -2.11 15.69
N TYR A 286 15.23 -2.27 16.20
CA TYR A 286 14.32 -1.16 16.50
C TYR A 286 13.91 -1.14 17.97
N MET A 287 13.43 0.01 18.42
CA MET A 287 12.87 0.16 19.77
C MET A 287 11.63 -0.73 19.95
N GLN A 288 11.40 -1.23 21.15
CA GLN A 288 10.32 -2.15 21.47
C GLN A 288 8.94 -1.64 21.03
N GLN A 289 8.66 -0.35 21.21
CA GLN A 289 7.39 0.23 20.79
C GLN A 289 7.19 0.17 19.27
N CYS A 290 8.26 0.24 18.48
CA CYS A 290 8.21 0.08 17.04
C CYS A 290 8.02 -1.40 16.67
N ASN A 291 8.71 -2.30 17.35
CA ASN A 291 8.56 -3.75 17.15
C ASN A 291 7.12 -4.22 17.38
N ASN A 292 6.45 -3.66 18.38
CA ASN A 292 5.07 -4.03 18.72
C ASN A 292 4.05 -3.64 17.63
N VAL A 293 4.41 -2.73 16.74
CA VAL A 293 3.54 -2.25 15.66
C VAL A 293 4.17 -2.45 14.28
N LEU A 294 5.19 -3.30 14.17
CA LEU A 294 5.78 -3.66 12.87
C LEU A 294 4.70 -4.24 11.95
N PHE A 295 4.70 -3.79 10.72
CA PHE A 295 3.78 -4.30 9.70
C PHE A 295 4.41 -5.54 9.06
N ASN A 296 4.06 -6.71 9.60
CA ASN A 296 4.62 -7.98 9.19
C ASN A 296 3.85 -8.54 8.00
N LEU A 297 4.56 -9.00 6.98
CA LEU A 297 3.96 -9.51 5.75
C LEU A 297 4.81 -10.63 5.17
N LEU A 298 4.17 -11.46 4.33
CA LEU A 298 4.86 -12.53 3.57
C LEU A 298 4.75 -12.33 2.06
N ASP A 299 3.81 -11.50 1.62
CA ASP A 299 3.63 -11.12 0.22
C ASP A 299 2.93 -9.75 0.13
N SER A 300 2.91 -9.19 -1.06
CA SER A 300 2.27 -7.91 -1.36
C SER A 300 2.05 -7.75 -2.86
N HIS A 301 1.52 -6.61 -3.26
CA HIS A 301 1.36 -6.23 -4.67
C HIS A 301 2.70 -6.02 -5.43
N ASP A 302 3.83 -6.02 -4.71
CA ASP A 302 5.19 -5.85 -5.27
C ASP A 302 6.02 -7.13 -5.21
N THR A 303 5.46 -8.22 -4.73
CA THR A 303 6.16 -9.51 -4.58
C THR A 303 5.38 -10.63 -5.26
N GLU A 304 6.05 -11.76 -5.48
CA GLU A 304 5.31 -12.99 -5.76
C GLU A 304 4.38 -13.32 -4.59
N ARG A 305 3.24 -13.92 -4.89
CA ARG A 305 2.36 -14.41 -3.84
C ARG A 305 2.99 -15.58 -3.10
N LEU A 306 2.69 -15.66 -1.80
CA LEU A 306 3.25 -16.70 -0.93
C LEU A 306 3.07 -18.09 -1.50
N MET A 307 1.85 -18.44 -1.95
CA MET A 307 1.58 -19.77 -2.51
C MET A 307 2.27 -20.04 -3.85
N ASN A 308 2.58 -19.00 -4.61
CA ASN A 308 3.25 -19.15 -5.93
C ASN A 308 4.64 -19.77 -5.81
N ARG A 309 5.33 -19.54 -4.68
CA ARG A 309 6.66 -20.09 -4.39
C ARG A 309 6.61 -21.50 -3.82
N LEU A 310 5.43 -21.94 -3.39
CA LEU A 310 5.25 -23.14 -2.60
C LEU A 310 4.33 -24.12 -3.33
N ASN A 311 4.81 -25.31 -3.62
CA ASN A 311 3.98 -26.42 -4.09
C ASN A 311 3.48 -27.28 -2.91
N ASN A 312 3.44 -26.72 -1.70
CA ASN A 312 3.17 -27.46 -0.48
C ASN A 312 2.38 -26.60 0.51
N LEU A 313 1.13 -27.00 0.76
CA LEU A 313 0.24 -26.32 1.70
C LEU A 313 0.75 -26.35 3.13
N ASP A 314 1.44 -27.42 3.55
CA ASP A 314 1.97 -27.49 4.91
C ASP A 314 3.01 -26.40 5.17
N ILE A 315 3.92 -26.16 4.20
CA ILE A 315 4.89 -25.08 4.30
C ILE A 315 4.20 -23.71 4.25
N PHE A 316 3.17 -23.56 3.42
CA PHE A 316 2.34 -22.35 3.37
C PHE A 316 1.73 -22.04 4.75
N TYR A 317 1.11 -23.03 5.40
CA TYR A 317 0.56 -22.86 6.75
C TYR A 317 1.62 -22.58 7.80
N GLN A 318 2.76 -23.24 7.72
CA GLN A 318 3.88 -23.01 8.65
C GLN A 318 4.37 -21.57 8.58
N GLN A 319 4.52 -20.99 7.39
CA GLN A 319 4.91 -19.59 7.23
C GLN A 319 3.86 -18.64 7.79
N LEU A 320 2.57 -18.89 7.54
CA LEU A 320 1.49 -18.12 8.15
C LEU A 320 1.50 -18.22 9.68
N ALA A 321 1.77 -19.40 10.24
CA ALA A 321 1.88 -19.56 11.69
C ALA A 321 3.02 -18.70 12.25
N VAL A 322 4.16 -18.64 11.59
CA VAL A 322 5.26 -17.75 11.97
C VAL A 322 4.81 -16.28 11.90
N LEU A 323 4.17 -15.87 10.80
CA LEU A 323 3.67 -14.51 10.62
C LEU A 323 2.78 -14.06 11.79
N PHE A 324 1.83 -14.92 12.19
CA PHE A 324 0.84 -14.59 13.23
C PHE A 324 1.39 -14.69 14.65
N THR A 325 2.53 -15.31 14.85
CA THR A 325 3.12 -15.50 16.19
C THR A 325 4.28 -14.55 16.50
N MET A 326 4.80 -13.86 15.49
CA MET A 326 5.86 -12.87 15.69
C MET A 326 5.30 -11.56 16.24
N PRO A 327 6.08 -10.85 17.11
CA PRO A 327 5.67 -9.51 17.54
C PRO A 327 5.45 -8.57 16.37
N GLY A 328 4.39 -7.76 16.45
CA GLY A 328 3.98 -6.82 15.42
C GLY A 328 2.54 -7.03 14.99
N SER A 329 2.19 -6.41 13.89
CA SER A 329 0.85 -6.37 13.34
C SER A 329 0.87 -7.09 11.98
N PRO A 330 0.35 -8.33 11.88
CA PRO A 330 0.43 -9.10 10.65
C PRO A 330 -0.50 -8.54 9.58
N CYS A 331 -0.10 -8.69 8.32
CA CYS A 331 -0.90 -8.34 7.15
C CYS A 331 -1.08 -9.54 6.22
N ILE A 332 -2.30 -9.74 5.79
CA ILE A 332 -2.66 -10.68 4.73
C ILE A 332 -2.90 -9.87 3.45
N TYR A 333 -2.18 -10.20 2.39
CA TYR A 333 -2.46 -9.66 1.07
C TYR A 333 -3.74 -10.34 0.52
N TYR A 334 -4.67 -9.55 -0.07
CA TYR A 334 -5.96 -10.10 -0.53
C TYR A 334 -5.74 -11.35 -1.39
N GLY A 335 -6.52 -12.38 -1.10
CA GLY A 335 -6.41 -13.68 -1.79
C GLY A 335 -5.42 -14.66 -1.17
N THR A 336 -4.49 -14.22 -0.34
CA THR A 336 -3.54 -15.13 0.32
C THR A 336 -4.25 -16.04 1.32
N GLU A 337 -5.35 -15.59 1.94
CA GLU A 337 -6.18 -16.40 2.83
C GLU A 337 -6.83 -17.62 2.15
N ILE A 338 -6.92 -17.61 0.84
CA ILE A 338 -7.40 -18.72 0.02
C ILE A 338 -6.29 -19.38 -0.80
N ALA A 339 -5.04 -19.13 -0.45
CA ALA A 339 -3.85 -19.64 -1.15
C ALA A 339 -3.81 -19.27 -2.64
N MET A 340 -4.22 -18.06 -2.99
CA MET A 340 -4.22 -17.58 -4.37
C MET A 340 -2.80 -17.50 -4.90
N GLU A 341 -2.59 -17.97 -6.12
CA GLU A 341 -1.30 -17.93 -6.81
C GLU A 341 -1.11 -16.63 -7.60
N GLY A 342 0.12 -16.31 -7.91
CA GLY A 342 0.51 -15.19 -8.75
C GLY A 342 2.02 -14.94 -8.64
N GLY A 343 2.66 -14.78 -9.79
CA GLY A 343 4.08 -14.46 -9.90
C GLY A 343 4.36 -12.99 -9.66
N TYR A 344 5.48 -12.50 -10.19
CA TYR A 344 5.84 -11.09 -10.09
C TYR A 344 4.79 -10.17 -10.73
N ASP A 345 4.77 -8.90 -10.29
CA ASP A 345 3.95 -7.84 -10.89
C ASP A 345 3.99 -7.90 -12.44
N PRO A 346 2.85 -7.94 -13.14
CA PRO A 346 1.48 -7.74 -12.63
C PRO A 346 0.75 -9.01 -12.15
N ASP A 347 1.32 -10.18 -12.28
CA ASP A 347 0.64 -11.47 -12.06
C ASP A 347 0.19 -11.67 -10.60
N CYS A 348 0.88 -11.07 -9.63
CA CYS A 348 0.47 -11.06 -8.22
C CYS A 348 -0.81 -10.24 -7.94
N ARG A 349 -1.33 -9.51 -8.94
CA ARG A 349 -2.51 -8.64 -8.86
C ARG A 349 -3.73 -9.23 -9.58
N ARG A 350 -3.90 -10.54 -9.50
CA ARG A 350 -5.05 -11.26 -10.06
C ARG A 350 -6.33 -10.91 -9.31
N CYS A 351 -7.47 -11.11 -9.97
CA CYS A 351 -8.78 -10.87 -9.35
C CYS A 351 -9.13 -11.91 -8.30
N MET A 352 -9.82 -11.47 -7.24
CA MET A 352 -10.43 -12.39 -6.27
C MET A 352 -11.45 -13.31 -6.95
N PRO A 353 -11.38 -14.63 -6.74
CA PRO A 353 -12.28 -15.60 -7.38
C PRO A 353 -13.60 -15.77 -6.60
N TRP A 354 -14.41 -14.71 -6.49
CA TRP A 354 -15.64 -14.71 -5.68
C TRP A 354 -16.65 -15.76 -6.09
N GLU A 355 -16.85 -15.98 -7.40
CA GLU A 355 -17.80 -16.99 -7.88
C GLU A 355 -17.43 -18.38 -7.42
N GLU A 356 -16.15 -18.74 -7.46
CA GLU A 356 -15.67 -20.05 -6.97
C GLU A 356 -15.88 -20.20 -5.47
N LEU A 357 -15.67 -19.13 -4.69
CA LEU A 357 -15.87 -19.13 -3.25
C LEU A 357 -17.36 -19.27 -2.89
N ASP A 358 -18.24 -18.56 -3.58
CA ASP A 358 -19.69 -18.64 -3.38
C ASP A 358 -20.22 -20.04 -3.72
N THR A 359 -19.68 -20.68 -4.75
CA THR A 359 -20.04 -22.06 -5.13
C THR A 359 -19.65 -23.07 -4.05
N VAL A 360 -18.50 -22.89 -3.40
CA VAL A 360 -18.07 -23.74 -2.28
C VAL A 360 -18.99 -23.59 -1.06
N GLU A 361 -19.45 -22.38 -0.76
CA GLU A 361 -20.42 -22.12 0.31
C GLU A 361 -21.77 -22.81 0.04
N ILE A 362 -22.26 -22.72 -1.18
CA ILE A 362 -23.52 -23.35 -1.61
C ILE A 362 -23.46 -24.88 -1.51
N SER A 363 -22.27 -25.46 -1.80
CA SER A 363 -22.09 -26.92 -1.69
C SER A 363 -22.00 -27.45 -0.25
N GLY A 364 -22.08 -26.58 0.75
CA GLY A 364 -21.94 -26.93 2.15
C GLY A 364 -20.51 -27.23 2.61
N GLU A 365 -19.55 -27.05 1.73
CA GLU A 365 -18.12 -27.05 2.06
C GLU A 365 -17.69 -25.67 2.52
N SER A 366 -17.63 -25.45 3.84
CA SER A 366 -17.16 -24.18 4.36
C SER A 366 -15.72 -23.95 3.94
N MET A 367 -15.40 -22.74 3.47
CA MET A 367 -14.01 -22.31 3.20
C MET A 367 -13.08 -22.62 4.39
N ARG A 368 -13.59 -22.58 5.60
CA ARG A 368 -12.88 -22.93 6.85
C ARG A 368 -12.45 -24.39 6.95
N ARG A 369 -12.98 -25.29 6.09
CA ARG A 369 -12.61 -26.71 6.07
C ARG A 369 -11.57 -27.05 5.00
N LYS A 370 -11.33 -26.15 4.05
CA LYS A 370 -10.30 -26.33 3.01
C LYS A 370 -8.97 -25.62 3.33
N HIS A 371 -8.96 -24.82 4.39
CA HIS A 371 -7.79 -24.05 4.80
C HIS A 371 -7.47 -24.28 6.28
#